data_0e9552b771e4b8d8f13746398f886ca4
#
_entry.id   0e9552b771e4b8d8f13746398f886ca4
#
_cell.length_a   1.000
_cell.length_b   1.000
_cell.length_c   1.000
_cell.angle_alpha   90.00
_cell.angle_beta   90.00
_cell.angle_gamma   90.00
#
_symmetry.space_group_name_H-M   'P 1'
#
loop_
_entity.id
_entity.type
_entity.pdbx_description
1 polymer ?
#
loop_
_entity_poly.entity_id
_entity_poly.type
_entity_poly.pdbx_seq_one_letter_code
_entity_poly.pdbx_strand_id
1 'polypeptide(L)'
;MSEVQLSPEEIIEALPKYLIPEKAGSTKATIQFDLSGDGGGKWWMKIHDGTAETGKGDAPDPANLTMLADAGDWVKIATGKLDGTSAFMQGKLKIKGDMGLAIKYQSLFKRPA
;
A
#
# COMPACT_ATOMS: atom_id res chain seq x y z
N MET A 1 -14.74 16.27 19.61
CA MET A 1 -13.68 16.28 18.66
C MET A 1 -13.70 15.10 17.74
N SER A 2 -13.72 15.36 16.48
CA SER A 2 -13.79 14.28 15.51
C SER A 2 -12.41 13.68 15.29
N GLU A 3 -12.39 12.40 15.02
CA GLU A 3 -11.18 11.75 14.59
C GLU A 3 -10.83 12.22 13.19
N VAL A 4 -9.55 12.37 12.94
CA VAL A 4 -9.08 12.62 11.58
C VAL A 4 -9.11 11.29 10.85
N GLN A 5 -9.98 11.19 9.86
CA GLN A 5 -10.03 10.01 9.02
C GLN A 5 -9.22 10.29 7.76
N LEU A 6 -8.18 9.48 7.59
CA LEU A 6 -7.35 9.59 6.40
C LEU A 6 -8.01 8.82 5.27
N SER A 7 -8.04 9.42 4.09
CA SER A 7 -8.49 8.72 2.91
C SER A 7 -7.37 7.85 2.37
N PRO A 8 -7.68 6.83 1.57
CA PRO A 8 -6.63 6.04 0.92
C PRO A 8 -5.67 6.91 0.11
N GLU A 9 -6.18 7.92 -0.58
CA GLU A 9 -5.33 8.81 -1.38
C GLU A 9 -4.30 9.54 -0.50
N GLU A 10 -4.75 10.06 0.64
CA GLU A 10 -3.84 10.76 1.56
C GLU A 10 -2.77 9.84 2.09
N ILE A 11 -3.14 8.61 2.43
CA ILE A 11 -2.19 7.63 2.95
C ILE A 11 -1.19 7.24 1.88
N ILE A 12 -1.65 6.95 0.67
CA ILE A 12 -0.79 6.54 -0.44
C ILE A 12 0.19 7.67 -0.78
N GLU A 13 -0.31 8.91 -0.83
CA GLU A 13 0.55 10.06 -1.12
C GLU A 13 1.61 10.28 -0.03
N ALA A 14 1.32 9.86 1.19
CA ALA A 14 2.25 9.99 2.30
C ALA A 14 3.24 8.83 2.40
N LEU A 15 2.94 7.68 1.79
CA LEU A 15 3.80 6.50 1.89
C LEU A 15 5.26 6.75 1.55
N PRO A 16 5.61 7.55 0.52
CA PRO A 16 7.01 7.80 0.24
C PRO A 16 7.78 8.38 1.42
N LYS A 17 7.13 9.13 2.29
CA LYS A 17 7.76 9.71 3.47
C LYS A 17 8.11 8.66 4.53
N TYR A 18 7.41 7.53 4.52
CA TYR A 18 7.59 6.47 5.50
C TYR A 18 8.45 5.33 4.97
N LEU A 19 8.86 5.41 3.72
CA LEU A 19 9.76 4.41 3.14
C LEU A 19 11.10 4.44 3.88
N ILE A 20 11.59 3.26 4.24
CA ILE A 20 12.86 3.11 4.92
C ILE A 20 13.92 2.80 3.85
N PRO A 21 14.77 3.79 3.49
CA PRO A 21 15.69 3.59 2.36
C PRO A 21 16.62 2.38 2.52
N GLU A 22 17.08 2.14 3.74
CA GLU A 22 18.00 1.01 4.00
C GLU A 22 17.30 -0.33 3.74
N LYS A 23 16.00 -0.42 4.00
CA LYS A 23 15.24 -1.63 3.76
C LYS A 23 14.82 -1.76 2.31
N ALA A 24 14.54 -0.66 1.66
CA ALA A 24 14.20 -0.67 0.24
C ALA A 24 15.42 -1.06 -0.60
N GLY A 25 16.61 -0.53 -0.26
CA GLY A 25 17.85 -0.92 -0.91
C GLY A 25 17.78 -0.79 -2.42
N SER A 26 18.03 -1.87 -3.12
CA SER A 26 17.99 -1.93 -4.58
C SER A 26 16.63 -2.37 -5.13
N THR A 27 15.61 -2.42 -4.29
CA THR A 27 14.29 -2.86 -4.72
C THR A 27 13.74 -1.94 -5.80
N LYS A 28 13.31 -2.55 -6.92
CA LYS A 28 12.57 -1.85 -7.96
C LYS A 28 11.25 -2.59 -8.12
N ALA A 29 10.16 -1.91 -7.86
CA ALA A 29 8.86 -2.55 -7.90
C ALA A 29 7.76 -1.54 -8.16
N THR A 30 6.74 -1.98 -8.89
CA THR A 30 5.53 -1.21 -9.11
C THR A 30 4.39 -1.92 -8.41
N ILE A 31 3.67 -1.19 -7.58
CA ILE A 31 2.56 -1.72 -6.79
C ILE A 31 1.29 -1.00 -7.22
N GLN A 32 0.26 -1.78 -7.52
CA GLN A 32 -1.06 -1.25 -7.86
C GLN A 32 -1.99 -1.45 -6.67
N PHE A 33 -2.67 -0.40 -6.29
CA PHE A 33 -3.71 -0.46 -5.26
C PHE A 33 -5.07 -0.36 -5.94
N ASP A 34 -5.89 -1.38 -5.78
CA ASP A 34 -7.24 -1.43 -6.35
C ASP A 34 -8.21 -1.55 -5.18
N LEU A 35 -8.79 -0.42 -4.80
CA LEU A 35 -9.62 -0.32 -3.61
C LEU A 35 -11.08 -0.13 -3.98
N SER A 36 -11.94 -0.94 -3.38
CA SER A 36 -13.37 -0.92 -3.66
C SER A 36 -14.14 -0.19 -2.56
N GLY A 37 -15.41 0.06 -2.82
CA GLY A 37 -16.32 0.67 -1.85
C GLY A 37 -16.16 2.17 -1.76
N ASP A 38 -16.74 2.76 -0.73
CA ASP A 38 -16.69 4.20 -0.49
C ASP A 38 -15.25 4.67 -0.27
N GLY A 39 -14.85 5.69 -0.99
CA GLY A 39 -13.48 6.21 -0.92
C GLY A 39 -12.49 5.38 -1.72
N GLY A 40 -12.97 4.38 -2.45
CA GLY A 40 -12.13 3.52 -3.26
C GLY A 40 -11.66 4.17 -4.54
N GLY A 41 -10.86 3.46 -5.28
CA GLY A 41 -10.27 3.91 -6.52
C GLY A 41 -9.00 3.14 -6.79
N LYS A 42 -8.25 3.61 -7.76
CA LYS A 42 -6.98 3.00 -8.13
C LYS A 42 -5.85 3.98 -7.94
N TRP A 43 -4.78 3.49 -7.37
CA TRP A 43 -3.54 4.26 -7.19
C TRP A 43 -2.37 3.31 -7.43
N TRP A 44 -1.20 3.88 -7.63
CA TRP A 44 0.01 3.09 -7.81
C TRP A 44 1.17 3.70 -7.04
N MET A 45 2.18 2.88 -6.78
CA MET A 45 3.42 3.33 -6.18
C MET A 45 4.57 2.62 -6.88
N LYS A 46 5.59 3.38 -7.20
CA LYS A 46 6.79 2.86 -7.84
C LYS A 46 7.97 3.09 -6.91
N ILE A 47 8.64 2.01 -6.55
CA ILE A 47 9.79 2.04 -5.66
C ILE A 47 11.05 1.82 -6.47
N HIS A 48 12.02 2.72 -6.32
CA HIS A 48 13.33 2.57 -6.96
C HIS A 48 14.35 3.45 -6.25
N ASP A 49 15.59 3.00 -6.23
CA ASP A 49 16.73 3.76 -5.69
C ASP A 49 16.51 4.31 -4.27
N GLY A 50 15.83 3.53 -3.44
CA GLY A 50 15.52 3.92 -2.07
C GLY A 50 14.46 4.99 -1.93
N THR A 51 13.75 5.31 -3.01
CA THR A 51 12.69 6.30 -3.02
C THR A 51 11.40 5.68 -3.55
N ALA A 52 10.30 6.40 -3.39
CA ALA A 52 9.02 5.97 -3.94
C ALA A 52 8.28 7.16 -4.52
N GLU A 53 7.56 6.92 -5.60
CA GLU A 53 6.64 7.92 -6.15
C GLU A 53 5.26 7.28 -6.31
N THR A 54 4.22 8.09 -6.23
CA THR A 54 2.85 7.61 -6.30
C THR A 54 2.05 8.39 -7.34
N GLY A 55 0.97 7.79 -7.76
CA GLY A 55 0.04 8.45 -8.68
C GLY A 55 -1.32 7.82 -8.60
N LYS A 56 -2.26 8.42 -9.28
CA LYS A 56 -3.64 7.99 -9.32
C LYS A 56 -3.92 7.24 -10.62
N GLY A 57 -4.80 6.24 -10.54
CA GLY A 57 -5.18 5.45 -11.70
C GLY A 57 -4.32 4.22 -11.87
N ASP A 58 -4.25 3.73 -13.10
CA ASP A 58 -3.44 2.55 -13.40
C ASP A 58 -1.95 2.92 -13.45
N ALA A 59 -1.13 2.01 -12.96
CA ALA A 59 0.32 2.21 -12.97
C ALA A 59 0.83 2.34 -14.41
N PRO A 60 1.85 3.21 -14.64
CA PRO A 60 2.42 3.36 -15.98
C PRO A 60 3.19 2.12 -16.46
N ASP A 61 3.66 1.31 -15.53
CA ASP A 61 4.37 0.06 -15.84
C ASP A 61 3.54 -1.12 -15.34
N PRO A 62 3.77 -2.32 -15.87
CA PRO A 62 3.11 -3.51 -15.32
C PRO A 62 3.40 -3.67 -13.84
N ALA A 63 2.36 -3.89 -13.05
CA ALA A 63 2.52 -4.03 -11.61
C ALA A 63 3.16 -5.37 -11.25
N ASN A 64 4.17 -5.32 -10.39
CA ASN A 64 4.77 -6.51 -9.82
C ASN A 64 3.85 -7.09 -8.75
N LEU A 65 3.05 -6.24 -8.13
CA LEU A 65 2.17 -6.59 -7.04
C LEU A 65 0.91 -5.75 -7.14
N THR A 66 -0.25 -6.40 -7.04
CA THR A 66 -1.54 -5.70 -6.97
C THR A 66 -2.22 -6.07 -5.66
N MET A 67 -2.64 -5.06 -4.93
CA MET A 67 -3.39 -5.23 -3.69
C MET A 67 -4.84 -4.83 -3.94
N LEU A 68 -5.76 -5.73 -3.60
CA LEU A 68 -7.19 -5.49 -3.74
C LEU A 68 -7.84 -5.59 -2.36
N ALA A 69 -8.57 -4.57 -1.98
CA ALA A 69 -9.24 -4.53 -0.70
C ALA A 69 -10.36 -3.51 -0.74
N ASP A 70 -11.29 -3.62 0.21
CA ASP A 70 -12.20 -2.51 0.48
C ASP A 70 -11.40 -1.34 1.03
N ALA A 71 -11.74 -0.12 0.61
CA ALA A 71 -10.98 1.06 1.01
C ALA A 71 -10.91 1.22 2.53
N GLY A 72 -12.00 0.98 3.24
CA GLY A 72 -12.02 1.07 4.69
C GLY A 72 -11.10 0.04 5.34
N ASP A 73 -11.11 -1.18 4.85
CA ASP A 73 -10.23 -2.23 5.36
C ASP A 73 -8.77 -1.89 5.07
N TRP A 74 -8.48 -1.38 3.88
CA TRP A 74 -7.12 -1.00 3.52
C TRP A 74 -6.58 0.10 4.45
N VAL A 75 -7.42 1.10 4.77
CA VAL A 75 -7.03 2.17 5.70
C VAL A 75 -6.71 1.59 7.07
N LYS A 76 -7.50 0.63 7.55
CA LYS A 76 -7.22 -0.02 8.82
C LYS A 76 -5.89 -0.76 8.81
N ILE A 77 -5.58 -1.42 7.70
CA ILE A 77 -4.30 -2.10 7.54
C ILE A 77 -3.16 -1.09 7.56
N ALA A 78 -3.31 -0.02 6.79
CA ALA A 78 -2.26 0.99 6.67
C ALA A 78 -1.98 1.72 7.98
N THR A 79 -3.01 1.89 8.81
CA THR A 79 -2.87 2.59 10.09
C THR A 79 -2.60 1.64 11.27
N GLY A 80 -2.43 0.36 11.00
CA GLY A 80 -2.08 -0.62 12.04
C GLY A 80 -3.25 -1.13 12.86
N LYS A 81 -4.48 -0.75 12.51
CA LYS A 81 -5.68 -1.21 13.22
C LYS A 81 -6.08 -2.62 12.84
N LEU A 82 -5.67 -3.08 11.68
CA LEU A 82 -5.94 -4.42 11.19
C LEU A 82 -4.64 -4.99 10.65
N ASP A 83 -4.28 -6.17 11.15
CA ASP A 83 -3.08 -6.84 10.69
C ASP A 83 -3.24 -7.31 9.24
N GLY A 84 -2.25 -6.99 8.40
CA GLY A 84 -2.31 -7.33 6.98
C GLY A 84 -2.39 -8.84 6.73
N THR A 85 -1.65 -9.62 7.51
CA THR A 85 -1.68 -11.08 7.37
C THR A 85 -3.06 -11.63 7.73
N SER A 86 -3.64 -11.14 8.84
CA SER A 86 -4.99 -11.54 9.24
C SER A 86 -6.01 -11.14 8.19
N ALA A 87 -5.89 -9.93 7.64
CA ALA A 87 -6.80 -9.46 6.60
C ALA A 87 -6.72 -10.36 5.36
N PHE A 88 -5.51 -10.75 4.98
CA PHE A 88 -5.30 -11.65 3.85
C PHE A 88 -5.98 -13.00 4.10
N MET A 89 -5.80 -13.57 5.29
CA MET A 89 -6.37 -14.86 5.63
C MET A 89 -7.90 -14.81 5.70
N GLN A 90 -8.47 -13.67 6.06
CA GLN A 90 -9.92 -13.48 6.14
C GLN A 90 -10.54 -13.10 4.79
N GLY A 91 -9.73 -12.94 3.74
CA GLY A 91 -10.21 -12.53 2.43
C GLY A 91 -10.52 -11.05 2.30
N LYS A 92 -10.14 -10.26 3.29
CA LYS A 92 -10.31 -8.80 3.25
C LYS A 92 -9.25 -8.10 2.43
N LEU A 93 -8.10 -8.74 2.28
CA LEU A 93 -7.02 -8.27 1.43
C LEU A 93 -6.68 -9.37 0.45
N LYS A 94 -6.73 -9.06 -0.84
CA LYS A 94 -6.32 -9.99 -1.89
C LYS A 94 -5.05 -9.48 -2.52
N ILE A 95 -4.17 -10.39 -2.86
CA ILE A 95 -2.87 -10.05 -3.43
C ILE A 95 -2.68 -10.83 -4.71
N LYS A 96 -2.28 -10.11 -5.76
CA LYS A 96 -1.92 -10.72 -7.04
C LYS A 96 -0.48 -10.34 -7.36
N GLY A 97 0.27 -11.27 -7.90
CA GLY A 97 1.64 -11.03 -8.33
C GLY A 97 2.65 -11.61 -7.36
N ASP A 98 3.72 -10.86 -7.11
CA ASP A 98 4.86 -11.35 -6.33
C ASP A 98 4.56 -11.39 -4.82
N MET A 99 4.34 -12.60 -4.30
CA MET A 99 4.05 -12.78 -2.88
C MET A 99 5.26 -12.43 -2.00
N GLY A 100 6.46 -12.67 -2.48
CA GLY A 100 7.67 -12.27 -1.75
C GLY A 100 7.72 -10.76 -1.57
N LEU A 101 7.36 -10.03 -2.60
CA LEU A 101 7.27 -8.57 -2.52
C LEU A 101 6.18 -8.13 -1.55
N ALA A 102 5.05 -8.84 -1.52
CA ALA A 102 3.96 -8.53 -0.60
C ALA A 102 4.41 -8.64 0.85
N ILE A 103 5.16 -9.67 1.16
CA ILE A 103 5.71 -9.86 2.50
C ILE A 103 6.73 -8.76 2.81
N LYS A 104 7.61 -8.49 1.87
CA LYS A 104 8.63 -7.46 2.02
C LYS A 104 8.03 -6.06 2.19
N TYR A 105 6.92 -5.81 1.50
CA TYR A 105 6.25 -4.51 1.54
C TYR A 105 5.99 -4.04 2.97
N GLN A 106 5.57 -4.93 3.85
CA GLN A 106 5.24 -4.58 5.23
C GLN A 106 6.46 -4.04 5.99
N SER A 107 7.66 -4.49 5.63
CA SER A 107 8.87 -4.06 6.29
C SER A 107 9.54 -2.84 5.65
N LEU A 108 9.06 -2.43 4.48
CA LEU A 108 9.66 -1.29 3.77
C LEU A 108 9.27 0.06 4.33
N PHE A 109 8.18 0.12 5.06
CA PHE A 109 7.63 1.38 5.56
C PHE A 109 7.55 1.42 7.06
N LYS A 110 7.83 2.61 7.63
CA LYS A 110 7.54 2.86 9.03
C LYS A 110 6.05 3.03 9.20
N ARG A 111 5.51 2.51 10.28
CA ARG A 111 4.12 2.77 10.62
C ARG A 111 4.02 4.18 11.19
N PRO A 112 3.00 4.95 10.79
CA PRO A 112 2.71 6.20 11.48
C PRO A 112 2.37 5.87 12.93
N ALA A 113 3.01 6.56 13.82
CA ALA A 113 2.79 6.32 15.24
C ALA A 113 1.41 6.85 15.67
#